data_dece01ce1b72ffaed38e38aa9e245c23
#
_entry.id   dece01ce1b72ffaed38e38aa9e245c23
#
_cell.length_a   1.000
_cell.length_b   1.000
_cell.length_c   1.000
_cell.angle_alpha   90.00
_cell.angle_beta   90.00
_cell.angle_gamma   90.00
#
_symmetry.space_group_name_H-M   'P 1'
#
loop_
_entity.id
_entity.type
_entity.pdbx_description
1 polymer ?
#
loop_
_entity_poly.entity_id
_entity_poly.type
_entity_poly.pdbx_seq_one_letter_code
_entity_poly.pdbx_strand_id
1 'polypeptide(L)'
;MLNPFSKADISFNDFQQSAKRRLPKLLFEYIDGAASDGSGEVDNREIIRKLRLKTKALINVEQRSLYHKVFRIPSKLPVGIAPMGMVQMAGVGADEALASFAAKHEIPVGVSTAASMSLEKYAEHSQGYAWFQLYYMANKVELEKLLSRIITAGYKTLIFTVDVPEVGFRPNEIQNGLTMPFKLGPKQIVDFAMHPNWSLKTLIHGAPKFGNFTDTNSFNRNASRAGADWEFLRYLRDRWPNKLVIKGVLNVDDAINMKGMGIDGIYVSSHGGRQLASAPHPIEMLPKIREALGKNVQIFYDSGLRTGEDLVKAYALGADFVFMGRPWSLAYAADNRHGIDNYIGYLCKEASVAMAMIGRTKIAQICFDDIFWNSKT
;
A
#
# COMPACT_ATOMS: atom_id res chain seq x y z
N MET A 1 5.41 -22.78 15.89
CA MET A 1 5.12 -21.90 17.05
C MET A 1 6.15 -20.78 17.02
N LEU A 2 5.71 -19.55 16.78
CA LEU A 2 6.58 -18.38 16.86
C LEU A 2 6.92 -18.18 18.34
N ASN A 3 8.20 -18.03 18.67
CA ASN A 3 8.63 -17.68 20.02
C ASN A 3 8.14 -16.26 20.31
N PRO A 4 7.18 -16.04 21.22
CA PRO A 4 6.52 -14.75 21.37
C PRO A 4 7.36 -13.70 22.10
N PHE A 5 8.61 -13.99 22.51
CA PHE A 5 9.36 -13.15 23.43
C PHE A 5 10.88 -13.03 23.16
N SER A 6 11.31 -13.11 21.91
CA SER A 6 12.58 -12.42 21.62
C SER A 6 12.33 -10.91 21.80
N LYS A 7 13.34 -10.09 22.15
CA LYS A 7 13.27 -8.60 22.21
C LYS A 7 12.94 -8.00 20.83
N ALA A 8 12.00 -8.60 20.09
CA ALA A 8 11.57 -8.25 18.76
C ALA A 8 10.53 -7.12 18.86
N ASP A 9 10.57 -6.25 17.88
CA ASP A 9 9.53 -5.26 17.69
C ASP A 9 8.15 -5.96 17.63
N ILE A 10 7.22 -5.59 18.51
CA ILE A 10 5.92 -6.23 18.68
C ILE A 10 4.73 -5.32 18.39
N SER A 11 4.98 -4.04 18.13
CA SER A 11 3.99 -3.06 17.71
C SER A 11 4.46 -2.27 16.51
N PHE A 12 3.55 -1.64 15.78
CA PHE A 12 3.94 -0.77 14.67
C PHE A 12 4.94 0.31 15.08
N ASN A 13 4.77 0.89 16.26
CA ASN A 13 5.68 1.92 16.77
C ASN A 13 7.10 1.38 16.98
N ASP A 14 7.25 0.14 17.46
CA ASP A 14 8.57 -0.48 17.62
C ASP A 14 9.26 -0.65 16.26
N PHE A 15 8.55 -1.17 15.25
CA PHE A 15 9.07 -1.29 13.88
C PHE A 15 9.47 0.07 13.30
N GLN A 16 8.65 1.10 13.49
CA GLN A 16 8.95 2.46 13.04
C GLN A 16 10.22 3.01 13.70
N GLN A 17 10.36 2.86 15.03
CA GLN A 17 11.54 3.30 15.76
C GLN A 17 12.79 2.51 15.37
N SER A 18 12.68 1.21 15.17
CA SER A 18 13.79 0.36 14.71
C SER A 18 14.23 0.73 13.29
N ALA A 19 13.30 0.96 12.39
CA ALA A 19 13.57 1.44 11.04
C ALA A 19 14.26 2.82 11.06
N LYS A 20 13.79 3.74 11.92
CA LYS A 20 14.37 5.08 12.08
C LYS A 20 15.83 5.03 12.55
N ARG A 21 16.18 4.07 13.42
CA ARG A 21 17.56 3.88 13.88
C ARG A 21 18.48 3.23 12.84
N ARG A 22 17.91 2.45 11.93
CA ARG A 22 18.68 1.67 10.94
C ARG A 22 18.84 2.36 9.59
N LEU A 23 17.94 3.25 9.24
CA LEU A 23 17.97 3.95 7.96
C LEU A 23 18.58 5.34 8.08
N PRO A 24 19.38 5.77 7.09
CA PRO A 24 19.71 7.18 6.93
C PRO A 24 18.42 8.04 6.94
N LYS A 25 18.52 9.22 7.55
CA LYS A 25 17.38 10.13 7.74
C LYS A 25 16.62 10.40 6.44
N LEU A 26 17.36 10.68 5.36
CA LEU A 26 16.80 10.91 4.03
C LEU A 26 15.85 9.78 3.59
N LEU A 27 16.23 8.53 3.81
CA LEU A 27 15.49 7.35 3.37
C LEU A 27 14.32 7.05 4.30
N PHE A 28 14.53 7.18 5.61
CA PHE A 28 13.44 7.05 6.57
C PHE A 28 12.33 8.06 6.30
N GLU A 29 12.67 9.33 6.09
CA GLU A 29 11.69 10.38 5.82
C GLU A 29 11.03 10.26 4.44
N TYR A 30 11.71 9.65 3.47
CA TYR A 30 11.07 9.27 2.21
C TYR A 30 9.97 8.20 2.43
N ILE A 31 10.26 7.16 3.20
CA ILE A 31 9.32 6.06 3.46
C ILE A 31 8.16 6.53 4.35
N ASP A 32 8.47 7.20 5.45
CA ASP A 32 7.51 7.59 6.48
C ASP A 32 6.82 8.95 6.19
N GLY A 33 7.39 9.74 5.27
CA GLY A 33 6.96 11.09 4.95
C GLY A 33 5.56 11.20 4.34
N ALA A 34 5.03 12.42 4.37
CA ALA A 34 3.72 12.81 3.84
C ALA A 34 3.80 14.16 3.10
N ALA A 35 2.70 14.59 2.48
CA ALA A 35 2.62 15.87 1.81
C ALA A 35 2.41 17.03 2.80
N SER A 36 2.81 18.24 2.41
CA SER A 36 2.66 19.47 3.17
C SER A 36 3.28 19.36 4.57
N ASP A 37 2.54 19.65 5.60
CA ASP A 37 2.91 19.57 7.02
C ASP A 37 2.77 18.15 7.62
N GLY A 38 2.29 17.18 6.83
CA GLY A 38 2.05 15.81 7.26
C GLY A 38 0.70 15.58 7.93
N SER A 39 -0.13 16.60 8.08
CA SER A 39 -1.43 16.51 8.76
C SER A 39 -2.33 15.43 8.15
N GLY A 40 -2.42 15.31 6.83
CA GLY A 40 -3.24 14.30 6.17
C GLY A 40 -2.88 12.84 6.51
N GLU A 41 -1.62 12.54 6.80
CA GLU A 41 -1.21 11.22 7.29
C GLU A 41 -1.62 11.01 8.75
N VAL A 42 -1.38 12.01 9.60
CA VAL A 42 -1.73 11.98 11.02
C VAL A 42 -3.24 11.83 11.18
N ASP A 43 -4.02 12.65 10.48
CA ASP A 43 -5.48 12.64 10.56
C ASP A 43 -6.07 11.31 10.07
N ASN A 44 -5.54 10.73 8.99
CA ASN A 44 -5.97 9.41 8.52
C ASN A 44 -5.87 8.34 9.61
N ARG A 45 -4.80 8.37 10.42
CA ARG A 45 -4.63 7.44 11.56
C ARG A 45 -5.53 7.79 12.72
N GLU A 46 -5.63 9.07 13.04
CA GLU A 46 -6.43 9.56 14.15
C GLU A 46 -7.91 9.25 14.00
N ILE A 47 -8.46 9.43 12.80
CA ILE A 47 -9.87 9.12 12.52
C ILE A 47 -10.14 7.63 12.65
N ILE A 48 -9.27 6.77 12.12
CA ILE A 48 -9.39 5.32 12.30
C ILE A 48 -9.30 4.96 13.79
N ARG A 49 -8.39 5.58 14.54
CA ARG A 49 -8.23 5.35 15.98
C ARG A 49 -9.47 5.75 16.78
N LYS A 50 -10.20 6.80 16.36
CA LYS A 50 -11.43 7.25 16.99
C LYS A 50 -12.62 6.32 16.77
N LEU A 51 -12.62 5.54 15.69
CA LEU A 51 -13.66 4.52 15.46
C LEU A 51 -13.64 3.47 16.59
N ARG A 52 -14.83 3.08 17.03
CA ARG A 52 -15.00 2.04 18.07
C ARG A 52 -15.71 0.84 17.50
N LEU A 53 -15.26 -0.34 17.88
CA LEU A 53 -15.91 -1.61 17.56
C LEU A 53 -16.97 -1.94 18.60
N LYS A 54 -18.10 -2.46 18.17
CA LYS A 54 -19.20 -2.87 19.04
C LYS A 54 -18.94 -4.27 19.57
N THR A 55 -18.57 -4.36 20.83
CA THR A 55 -18.29 -5.64 21.48
C THR A 55 -19.53 -6.49 21.67
N LYS A 56 -19.37 -7.81 21.59
CA LYS A 56 -20.43 -8.80 21.84
C LYS A 56 -19.95 -9.84 22.85
N ALA A 57 -20.80 -10.16 23.81
CA ALA A 57 -20.52 -11.18 24.82
C ALA A 57 -21.20 -12.51 24.48
N LEU A 58 -20.68 -13.61 25.02
CA LEU A 58 -21.28 -14.96 25.00
C LEU A 58 -21.48 -15.52 23.58
N ILE A 59 -20.66 -15.11 22.63
CA ILE A 59 -20.59 -15.70 21.29
C ILE A 59 -19.44 -16.70 21.26
N ASN A 60 -19.69 -17.91 20.80
CA ASN A 60 -18.59 -18.86 20.56
C ASN A 60 -17.76 -18.43 19.37
N VAL A 61 -16.52 -18.03 19.65
CA VAL A 61 -15.55 -17.55 18.67
C VAL A 61 -14.25 -18.38 18.69
N GLU A 62 -14.32 -19.62 19.18
CA GLU A 62 -13.16 -20.49 19.34
C GLU A 62 -12.48 -20.76 17.99
N GLN A 63 -13.25 -21.05 16.96
CA GLN A 63 -12.77 -21.34 15.60
C GLN A 63 -12.80 -20.08 14.73
N ARG A 64 -11.70 -19.30 14.74
CA ARG A 64 -11.55 -18.08 13.92
C ARG A 64 -10.62 -18.29 12.75
N SER A 65 -10.94 -17.63 11.62
CA SER A 65 -10.13 -17.64 10.41
C SER A 65 -9.96 -16.23 9.83
N LEU A 66 -8.73 -15.88 9.52
CA LEU A 66 -8.36 -14.66 8.80
C LEU A 66 -8.34 -14.87 7.27
N TYR A 67 -8.60 -16.10 6.82
CA TYR A 67 -8.73 -16.39 5.39
C TYR A 67 -9.80 -15.53 4.75
N HIS A 68 -9.49 -14.99 3.57
CA HIS A 68 -10.39 -14.13 2.83
C HIS A 68 -10.28 -14.39 1.32
N LYS A 69 -10.95 -13.59 0.51
CA LYS A 69 -10.90 -13.65 -0.96
C LYS A 69 -10.73 -12.25 -1.54
N VAL A 70 -9.99 -12.17 -2.63
CA VAL A 70 -9.84 -10.97 -3.45
C VAL A 70 -10.12 -11.32 -4.91
N PHE A 71 -11.06 -10.63 -5.58
CA PHE A 71 -11.57 -11.03 -6.88
C PHE A 71 -11.99 -12.51 -6.96
N ARG A 72 -12.56 -13.05 -5.86
CA ARG A 72 -12.93 -14.47 -5.68
C ARG A 72 -11.73 -15.43 -5.60
N ILE A 73 -10.49 -14.94 -5.70
CA ILE A 73 -9.28 -15.73 -5.53
C ILE A 73 -9.00 -15.87 -4.03
N PRO A 74 -8.62 -17.07 -3.55
CA PRO A 74 -8.21 -17.27 -2.18
C PRO A 74 -7.06 -16.37 -1.75
N SER A 75 -7.12 -15.89 -0.50
CA SER A 75 -6.05 -15.14 0.17
C SER A 75 -5.89 -15.66 1.59
N LYS A 76 -4.70 -16.11 1.97
CA LYS A 76 -4.44 -16.65 3.31
C LYS A 76 -4.49 -15.60 4.39
N LEU A 77 -4.29 -14.34 4.03
CA LEU A 77 -4.30 -13.20 4.95
C LEU A 77 -5.30 -12.15 4.46
N PRO A 78 -5.89 -11.37 5.37
CA PRO A 78 -6.88 -10.34 5.01
C PRO A 78 -6.23 -9.00 4.64
N VAL A 79 -4.97 -8.99 4.20
CA VAL A 79 -4.22 -7.78 3.87
C VAL A 79 -3.23 -8.04 2.76
N GLY A 80 -3.15 -7.12 1.80
CA GLY A 80 -2.17 -7.11 0.73
C GLY A 80 -1.09 -6.06 0.93
N ILE A 81 -0.14 -6.05 0.01
CA ILE A 81 0.95 -5.08 -0.04
C ILE A 81 0.58 -4.02 -1.08
N ALA A 82 0.38 -2.77 -0.63
CA ALA A 82 0.07 -1.65 -1.52
C ALA A 82 1.25 -1.35 -2.46
N PRO A 83 1.00 -0.81 -3.67
CA PRO A 83 2.08 -0.43 -4.56
C PRO A 83 2.93 0.70 -3.95
N MET A 84 4.23 0.46 -3.90
CA MET A 84 5.22 1.40 -3.38
C MET A 84 6.36 1.57 -4.37
N GLY A 85 6.76 2.82 -4.61
CA GLY A 85 7.94 3.11 -5.41
C GLY A 85 9.22 2.98 -4.58
N MET A 86 10.32 2.56 -5.22
CA MET A 86 11.65 2.58 -4.62
C MET A 86 11.77 1.84 -3.28
N VAL A 87 11.13 0.68 -3.17
CA VAL A 87 11.09 -0.12 -1.92
C VAL A 87 12.50 -0.53 -1.46
N GLN A 88 13.46 -0.65 -2.38
CA GLN A 88 14.87 -0.93 -2.05
C GLN A 88 15.51 0.15 -1.15
N MET A 89 14.90 1.33 -1.02
CA MET A 89 15.32 2.32 -0.01
C MET A 89 15.16 1.81 1.43
N ALA A 90 14.25 0.89 1.68
CA ALA A 90 14.13 0.21 2.98
C ALA A 90 15.29 -0.77 3.25
N GLY A 91 15.95 -1.22 2.20
CA GLY A 91 17.12 -2.10 2.24
C GLY A 91 17.23 -2.96 1.00
N VAL A 92 18.45 -3.42 0.73
CA VAL A 92 18.74 -4.32 -0.40
C VAL A 92 17.92 -5.60 -0.29
N GLY A 93 17.26 -6.01 -1.38
CA GLY A 93 16.40 -7.20 -1.42
C GLY A 93 14.97 -7.01 -0.90
N ALA A 94 14.57 -5.76 -0.56
CA ALA A 94 13.23 -5.50 -0.03
C ALA A 94 12.11 -5.84 -1.01
N ASP A 95 12.26 -5.49 -2.30
CA ASP A 95 11.29 -5.83 -3.35
C ASP A 95 11.11 -7.34 -3.48
N GLU A 96 12.20 -8.10 -3.55
CA GLU A 96 12.19 -9.57 -3.62
C GLU A 96 11.56 -10.20 -2.37
N ALA A 97 11.87 -9.67 -1.19
CA ALA A 97 11.32 -10.15 0.07
C ALA A 97 9.79 -9.99 0.11
N LEU A 98 9.27 -8.83 -0.29
CA LEU A 98 7.83 -8.57 -0.34
C LEU A 98 7.13 -9.41 -1.41
N ALA A 99 7.73 -9.57 -2.59
CA ALA A 99 7.18 -10.42 -3.65
C ALA A 99 7.10 -11.90 -3.22
N SER A 100 8.18 -12.43 -2.65
CA SER A 100 8.23 -13.81 -2.14
C SER A 100 7.29 -14.03 -0.94
N PHE A 101 7.16 -13.02 -0.07
CA PHE A 101 6.20 -13.06 1.03
C PHE A 101 4.77 -13.12 0.50
N ALA A 102 4.45 -12.33 -0.53
CA ALA A 102 3.14 -12.34 -1.17
C ALA A 102 2.81 -13.72 -1.77
N ALA A 103 3.75 -14.37 -2.45
CA ALA A 103 3.60 -15.74 -2.96
C ALA A 103 3.36 -16.75 -1.83
N LYS A 104 4.18 -16.73 -0.78
CA LYS A 104 4.07 -17.62 0.39
C LYS A 104 2.69 -17.55 1.06
N HIS A 105 2.14 -16.38 1.16
CA HIS A 105 0.88 -16.11 1.85
C HIS A 105 -0.32 -15.95 0.90
N GLU A 106 -0.11 -16.13 -0.41
CA GLU A 106 -1.16 -16.04 -1.43
C GLU A 106 -1.94 -14.71 -1.36
N ILE A 107 -1.20 -13.60 -1.15
CA ILE A 107 -1.77 -12.26 -1.04
C ILE A 107 -1.36 -11.37 -2.22
N PRO A 108 -2.18 -10.39 -2.62
CA PRO A 108 -1.79 -9.46 -3.66
C PRO A 108 -0.65 -8.55 -3.22
N VAL A 109 0.31 -8.32 -4.12
CA VAL A 109 1.36 -7.31 -4.00
C VAL A 109 1.30 -6.32 -5.16
N GLY A 110 1.15 -5.05 -4.83
CA GLY A 110 1.17 -3.95 -5.82
C GLY A 110 2.61 -3.65 -6.27
N VAL A 111 2.85 -3.74 -7.55
CA VAL A 111 4.14 -3.42 -8.19
C VAL A 111 4.05 -2.05 -8.82
N SER A 112 4.76 -1.07 -8.26
CA SER A 112 4.72 0.30 -8.76
C SER A 112 5.42 0.45 -10.11
N THR A 113 4.92 1.36 -10.96
CA THR A 113 5.67 1.88 -12.12
C THR A 113 7.09 2.30 -11.71
N ALA A 114 7.23 2.88 -10.51
CA ALA A 114 8.50 3.32 -9.93
C ALA A 114 9.15 2.29 -9.00
N ALA A 115 8.89 1.00 -9.16
CA ALA A 115 9.50 -0.06 -8.36
C ALA A 115 11.02 -0.13 -8.58
N SER A 116 11.77 -0.62 -7.58
CA SER A 116 13.23 -0.79 -7.69
C SER A 116 13.62 -2.08 -8.41
N MET A 117 12.76 -3.08 -8.42
CA MET A 117 12.92 -4.33 -9.16
C MET A 117 12.04 -4.30 -10.41
N SER A 118 12.48 -4.92 -11.50
CA SER A 118 11.69 -4.96 -12.74
C SER A 118 10.40 -5.77 -12.56
N LEU A 119 9.39 -5.42 -13.34
CA LEU A 119 8.08 -6.07 -13.30
C LEU A 119 8.17 -7.59 -13.60
N GLU A 120 9.11 -8.00 -14.46
CA GLU A 120 9.32 -9.40 -14.80
C GLU A 120 9.83 -10.19 -13.58
N LYS A 121 10.84 -9.65 -12.87
CA LYS A 121 11.35 -10.27 -11.62
C LYS A 121 10.29 -10.28 -10.52
N TYR A 122 9.48 -9.22 -10.42
CA TYR A 122 8.35 -9.21 -9.49
C TYR A 122 7.34 -10.32 -9.81
N ALA A 123 7.00 -10.52 -11.09
CA ALA A 123 6.10 -11.59 -11.52
C ALA A 123 6.66 -12.97 -11.16
N GLU A 124 7.96 -13.20 -11.39
CA GLU A 124 8.66 -14.43 -11.03
C GLU A 124 8.59 -14.72 -9.51
N HIS A 125 9.02 -13.77 -8.68
CA HIS A 125 9.07 -13.95 -7.21
C HIS A 125 7.68 -14.01 -6.57
N SER A 126 6.68 -13.32 -7.13
CA SER A 126 5.31 -13.28 -6.59
C SER A 126 4.43 -14.44 -7.07
N GLN A 127 4.87 -15.25 -8.03
CA GLN A 127 4.16 -16.44 -8.51
C GLN A 127 2.68 -16.18 -8.88
N GLY A 128 2.42 -15.04 -9.55
CA GLY A 128 1.07 -14.67 -10.01
C GLY A 128 0.26 -13.79 -9.06
N TYR A 129 0.78 -13.45 -7.88
CA TYR A 129 0.11 -12.56 -6.93
C TYR A 129 0.46 -11.07 -7.13
N ALA A 130 1.27 -10.73 -8.12
CA ALA A 130 1.60 -9.34 -8.45
C ALA A 130 0.46 -8.64 -9.21
N TRP A 131 0.14 -7.41 -8.79
CA TRP A 131 -0.74 -6.47 -9.46
C TRP A 131 0.09 -5.27 -9.90
N PHE A 132 0.10 -4.93 -11.20
CA PHE A 132 0.91 -3.81 -11.67
C PHE A 132 0.20 -2.48 -11.45
N GLN A 133 0.88 -1.51 -10.84
CA GLN A 133 0.37 -0.16 -10.68
C GLN A 133 0.97 0.75 -11.74
N LEU A 134 0.09 1.36 -12.51
CA LEU A 134 0.39 2.28 -13.61
C LEU A 134 0.09 3.72 -13.21
N TYR A 135 1.02 4.62 -13.50
CA TYR A 135 0.75 6.06 -13.61
C TYR A 135 0.44 6.43 -15.06
N TYR A 136 -0.23 7.56 -15.26
CA TYR A 136 -0.41 8.16 -16.59
C TYR A 136 0.93 8.34 -17.31
N MET A 137 0.94 8.01 -18.57
CA MET A 137 2.06 8.19 -19.48
C MET A 137 1.56 8.91 -20.75
N ALA A 138 2.10 10.12 -21.00
CA ALA A 138 1.72 10.93 -22.18
C ALA A 138 2.19 10.30 -23.49
N ASN A 139 3.32 9.60 -23.47
CA ASN A 139 3.84 8.91 -24.65
C ASN A 139 3.10 7.56 -24.84
N LYS A 140 2.17 7.52 -25.79
CA LYS A 140 1.38 6.32 -26.08
C LYS A 140 2.24 5.14 -26.56
N VAL A 141 3.33 5.37 -27.25
CA VAL A 141 4.22 4.29 -27.70
C VAL A 141 4.91 3.60 -26.52
N GLU A 142 5.40 4.37 -25.57
CA GLU A 142 5.99 3.81 -24.35
C GLU A 142 4.95 3.15 -23.45
N LEU A 143 3.73 3.68 -23.38
CA LEU A 143 2.61 3.06 -22.69
C LEU A 143 2.28 1.68 -23.28
N GLU A 144 2.14 1.56 -24.60
CA GLU A 144 1.85 0.28 -25.28
C GLU A 144 2.98 -0.75 -25.07
N LYS A 145 4.23 -0.32 -25.12
CA LYS A 145 5.37 -1.19 -24.81
C LYS A 145 5.29 -1.70 -23.37
N LEU A 146 4.98 -0.82 -22.41
CA LEU A 146 4.85 -1.19 -21.00
C LEU A 146 3.67 -2.13 -20.78
N LEU A 147 2.49 -1.86 -21.36
CA LEU A 147 1.33 -2.73 -21.28
C LEU A 147 1.61 -4.12 -21.86
N SER A 148 2.31 -4.19 -23.00
CA SER A 148 2.72 -5.47 -23.61
C SER A 148 3.65 -6.25 -22.69
N ARG A 149 4.63 -5.61 -22.04
CA ARG A 149 5.51 -6.25 -21.05
C ARG A 149 4.72 -6.79 -19.85
N ILE A 150 3.79 -6.00 -19.32
CA ILE A 150 2.95 -6.40 -18.18
C ILE A 150 2.12 -7.64 -18.54
N ILE A 151 1.50 -7.66 -19.72
CA ILE A 151 0.71 -8.80 -20.21
C ILE A 151 1.61 -10.03 -20.39
N THR A 152 2.76 -9.88 -21.04
CA THR A 152 3.72 -10.96 -21.27
C THR A 152 4.27 -11.55 -19.98
N ALA A 153 4.50 -10.70 -18.96
CA ALA A 153 4.92 -11.14 -17.64
C ALA A 153 3.80 -11.82 -16.82
N GLY A 154 2.57 -11.90 -17.37
CA GLY A 154 1.49 -12.68 -16.80
C GLY A 154 0.62 -11.97 -15.76
N TYR A 155 0.72 -10.65 -15.61
CA TYR A 155 -0.12 -9.88 -14.71
C TYR A 155 -1.60 -9.99 -15.09
N LYS A 156 -2.46 -10.20 -14.08
CA LYS A 156 -3.91 -10.31 -14.24
C LYS A 156 -4.69 -9.12 -13.70
N THR A 157 -4.02 -8.23 -12.98
CA THR A 157 -4.64 -7.02 -12.41
C THR A 157 -3.75 -5.81 -12.67
N LEU A 158 -4.36 -4.77 -13.22
CA LEU A 158 -3.76 -3.45 -13.41
C LEU A 158 -4.39 -2.46 -12.42
N ILE A 159 -3.58 -1.71 -11.70
CA ILE A 159 -4.02 -0.63 -10.81
C ILE A 159 -3.66 0.70 -11.50
N PHE A 160 -4.63 1.42 -12.00
CA PHE A 160 -4.39 2.77 -12.52
C PHE A 160 -4.56 3.79 -11.41
N THR A 161 -3.52 4.60 -11.17
CA THR A 161 -3.49 5.57 -10.06
C THR A 161 -3.82 6.97 -10.59
N VAL A 162 -4.88 7.58 -10.03
CA VAL A 162 -5.48 8.84 -10.50
C VAL A 162 -5.35 10.03 -9.53
N ASP A 163 -4.86 9.78 -8.32
CA ASP A 163 -4.67 10.82 -7.28
C ASP A 163 -3.32 11.56 -7.37
N VAL A 164 -2.62 11.45 -8.50
CA VAL A 164 -1.31 12.06 -8.74
C VAL A 164 -1.30 12.84 -10.07
N PRO A 165 -2.21 13.79 -10.28
CA PRO A 165 -2.09 14.68 -11.45
C PRO A 165 -0.77 15.45 -11.40
N GLU A 166 -0.37 15.88 -10.20
CA GLU A 166 0.95 16.41 -9.88
C GLU A 166 1.50 15.70 -8.65
N VAL A 167 2.82 15.66 -8.52
CA VAL A 167 3.46 15.07 -7.34
C VAL A 167 3.21 15.96 -6.13
N GLY A 168 2.64 15.40 -5.06
CA GLY A 168 2.36 16.12 -3.83
C GLY A 168 3.62 16.81 -3.28
N PHE A 169 3.47 18.04 -2.81
CA PHE A 169 4.57 18.81 -2.25
C PHE A 169 5.02 18.21 -0.91
N ARG A 170 6.29 17.80 -0.82
CA ARG A 170 6.87 17.12 0.34
C ARG A 170 8.10 17.86 0.83
N PRO A 171 7.94 18.83 1.72
CA PRO A 171 9.02 19.69 2.20
C PRO A 171 10.20 18.90 2.77
N ASN A 172 9.94 17.85 3.54
CA ASN A 172 10.97 17.03 4.18
C ASN A 172 11.87 16.33 3.15
N GLU A 173 11.29 15.83 2.05
CA GLU A 173 12.08 15.23 0.96
C GLU A 173 13.03 16.27 0.33
N ILE A 174 12.54 17.49 0.13
CA ILE A 174 13.32 18.60 -0.45
C ILE A 174 14.40 19.08 0.52
N GLN A 175 14.06 19.30 1.78
CA GLN A 175 15.00 19.76 2.83
C GLN A 175 16.13 18.77 3.07
N ASN A 176 15.85 17.47 2.97
CA ASN A 176 16.87 16.42 3.10
C ASN A 176 17.64 16.17 1.79
N GLY A 177 17.31 16.89 0.70
CA GLY A 177 18.04 16.82 -0.56
C GLY A 177 17.76 15.53 -1.36
N LEU A 178 16.55 14.97 -1.26
CA LEU A 178 16.17 13.80 -2.05
C LEU A 178 16.09 14.15 -3.53
N THR A 179 17.03 13.64 -4.30
CA THR A 179 17.04 13.76 -5.77
C THR A 179 17.19 12.37 -6.39
N MET A 180 16.70 12.22 -7.62
CA MET A 180 16.92 11.01 -8.43
C MET A 180 17.54 11.43 -9.77
N PRO A 181 18.76 10.96 -10.09
CA PRO A 181 19.64 10.12 -9.27
C PRO A 181 20.12 10.83 -7.98
N PHE A 182 20.52 10.03 -6.97
CA PHE A 182 21.01 10.57 -5.70
C PHE A 182 22.21 11.50 -5.88
N LYS A 183 22.12 12.69 -5.26
CA LYS A 183 23.25 13.62 -5.13
C LYS A 183 23.51 13.78 -3.63
N LEU A 184 24.65 13.25 -3.16
CA LEU A 184 24.98 13.27 -1.75
C LEU A 184 25.86 14.49 -1.43
N GLY A 185 25.34 15.39 -0.62
CA GLY A 185 26.14 16.47 -0.02
C GLY A 185 26.86 15.99 1.27
N PRO A 186 27.70 16.83 1.88
CA PRO A 186 28.45 16.45 3.07
C PRO A 186 27.59 15.94 4.24
N LYS A 187 26.42 16.55 4.47
CA LYS A 187 25.47 16.14 5.53
C LYS A 187 24.95 14.72 5.29
N GLN A 188 24.56 14.41 4.05
CA GLN A 188 24.07 13.09 3.67
C GLN A 188 25.19 12.05 3.76
N ILE A 189 26.44 12.38 3.37
CA ILE A 189 27.59 11.46 3.50
C ILE A 189 27.82 11.08 4.97
N VAL A 190 27.78 12.05 5.89
CA VAL A 190 27.92 11.77 7.33
C VAL A 190 26.76 10.91 7.84
N ASP A 191 25.52 11.22 7.48
CA ASP A 191 24.34 10.46 7.86
C ASP A 191 24.43 9.00 7.37
N PHE A 192 24.81 8.80 6.10
CA PHE A 192 25.02 7.46 5.53
C PHE A 192 26.15 6.71 6.23
N ALA A 193 27.25 7.39 6.60
CA ALA A 193 28.35 6.77 7.35
C ALA A 193 27.93 6.32 8.76
N MET A 194 26.98 7.01 9.40
CA MET A 194 26.41 6.60 10.69
C MET A 194 25.44 5.41 10.59
N HIS A 195 25.05 5.00 9.38
CA HIS A 195 24.16 3.86 9.12
C HIS A 195 24.89 2.76 8.30
N PRO A 196 26.00 2.17 8.83
CA PRO A 196 26.89 1.31 8.05
C PRO A 196 26.20 0.06 7.50
N ASN A 197 25.25 -0.52 8.23
CA ASN A 197 24.55 -1.73 7.79
C ASN A 197 23.76 -1.53 6.49
N TRP A 198 23.10 -0.37 6.32
CA TRP A 198 22.42 -0.02 5.10
C TRP A 198 23.42 0.38 4.00
N SER A 199 24.36 1.24 4.35
CA SER A 199 25.28 1.88 3.39
C SER A 199 26.26 0.87 2.78
N LEU A 200 26.86 -0.03 3.55
CA LEU A 200 27.77 -1.05 3.03
C LEU A 200 27.05 -2.03 2.09
N LYS A 201 25.86 -2.48 2.46
CA LYS A 201 25.06 -3.33 1.57
C LYS A 201 24.74 -2.63 0.26
N THR A 202 24.37 -1.36 0.32
CA THR A 202 24.06 -0.56 -0.86
C THR A 202 25.28 -0.29 -1.72
N LEU A 203 26.46 -0.08 -1.14
CA LEU A 203 27.73 0.05 -1.89
C LEU A 203 28.06 -1.24 -2.67
N ILE A 204 27.81 -2.42 -2.09
CA ILE A 204 28.07 -3.71 -2.73
C ILE A 204 27.05 -4.00 -3.84
N HIS A 205 25.76 -3.74 -3.62
CA HIS A 205 24.68 -4.12 -4.54
C HIS A 205 24.22 -3.01 -5.47
N GLY A 206 24.73 -1.80 -5.31
CA GLY A 206 24.35 -0.61 -6.08
C GLY A 206 23.21 0.19 -5.45
N ALA A 207 23.18 1.48 -5.75
CA ALA A 207 22.13 2.40 -5.29
C ALA A 207 20.75 2.01 -5.85
N PRO A 208 19.65 2.24 -5.11
CA PRO A 208 18.31 2.04 -5.61
C PRO A 208 18.05 2.81 -6.91
N LYS A 209 17.46 2.15 -7.91
CA LYS A 209 17.11 2.71 -9.23
C LYS A 209 15.74 2.22 -9.67
N PHE A 210 15.13 2.86 -10.66
CA PHE A 210 13.87 2.41 -11.24
C PHE A 210 14.08 1.13 -12.06
N GLY A 211 13.55 0.01 -11.59
CA GLY A 211 13.77 -1.31 -12.19
C GLY A 211 13.01 -1.55 -13.49
N ASN A 212 11.91 -0.82 -13.72
CA ASN A 212 11.07 -1.00 -14.91
C ASN A 212 11.58 -0.29 -16.16
N PHE A 213 12.58 0.58 -16.01
CA PHE A 213 13.13 1.40 -17.10
C PHE A 213 14.63 1.19 -17.23
N THR A 214 15.10 0.91 -18.44
CA THR A 214 16.52 0.68 -18.73
C THR A 214 17.31 1.98 -18.85
N ASP A 215 16.63 3.05 -19.22
CA ASP A 215 17.19 4.40 -19.31
C ASP A 215 16.64 5.26 -18.15
N THR A 216 17.54 5.91 -17.42
CA THR A 216 17.19 6.83 -16.31
C THR A 216 16.35 8.02 -16.79
N ASN A 217 16.37 8.33 -18.09
CA ASN A 217 15.57 9.40 -18.69
C ASN A 217 14.15 8.95 -19.10
N SER A 218 13.86 7.64 -19.13
CA SER A 218 12.57 7.12 -19.59
C SER A 218 11.45 7.22 -18.56
N PHE A 219 11.77 7.43 -17.27
CA PHE A 219 10.79 7.69 -16.22
C PHE A 219 11.17 8.90 -15.38
N ASN A 220 10.43 9.97 -15.55
CA ASN A 220 10.56 11.15 -14.70
C ASN A 220 9.54 11.07 -13.54
N ARG A 221 10.04 10.88 -12.31
CA ARG A 221 9.22 10.85 -11.09
C ARG A 221 8.36 12.11 -10.93
N ASN A 222 8.90 13.27 -11.33
CA ASN A 222 8.26 14.57 -11.17
C ASN A 222 7.48 15.02 -12.42
N ALA A 223 7.36 14.15 -13.45
CA ALA A 223 6.55 14.49 -14.60
C ALA A 223 5.09 14.69 -14.22
N SER A 224 4.47 15.72 -14.79
CA SER A 224 3.03 15.94 -14.68
C SER A 224 2.25 14.76 -15.24
N ARG A 225 1.20 14.39 -14.54
CA ARG A 225 0.23 13.35 -14.94
C ARG A 225 -1.16 13.94 -15.13
N ALA A 226 -1.24 15.26 -15.26
CA ALA A 226 -2.48 16.02 -15.41
C ALA A 226 -3.29 15.65 -16.66
N GLY A 227 -2.68 14.95 -17.63
CA GLY A 227 -3.38 14.41 -18.78
C GLY A 227 -4.15 13.10 -18.53
N ALA A 228 -4.17 12.61 -17.28
CA ALA A 228 -5.01 11.47 -16.91
C ALA A 228 -6.47 11.90 -16.82
N ASP A 229 -7.23 11.71 -17.87
CA ASP A 229 -8.65 12.07 -18.00
C ASP A 229 -9.53 10.84 -18.25
N TRP A 230 -10.82 11.06 -18.42
CA TRP A 230 -11.80 10.00 -18.68
C TRP A 230 -11.60 9.33 -20.05
N GLU A 231 -11.06 10.04 -21.04
CA GLU A 231 -10.72 9.46 -22.34
C GLU A 231 -9.54 8.50 -22.22
N PHE A 232 -8.53 8.89 -21.46
CA PHE A 232 -7.40 8.01 -21.15
C PHE A 232 -7.85 6.77 -20.39
N LEU A 233 -8.75 6.91 -19.41
CA LEU A 233 -9.28 5.77 -18.68
C LEU A 233 -10.05 4.81 -19.61
N ARG A 234 -10.85 5.33 -20.53
CA ARG A 234 -11.56 4.53 -21.54
C ARG A 234 -10.58 3.81 -22.44
N TYR A 235 -9.58 4.55 -22.96
CA TYR A 235 -8.50 3.97 -23.76
C TYR A 235 -7.79 2.83 -23.02
N LEU A 236 -7.46 3.02 -21.75
CA LEU A 236 -6.79 2.02 -20.93
C LEU A 236 -7.70 0.78 -20.71
N ARG A 237 -9.01 0.98 -20.46
CA ARG A 237 -9.96 -0.13 -20.31
C ARG A 237 -10.03 -0.98 -21.58
N ASP A 238 -10.07 -0.34 -22.75
CA ASP A 238 -10.14 -1.04 -24.04
C ASP A 238 -8.87 -1.86 -24.35
N ARG A 239 -7.72 -1.41 -23.87
CA ARG A 239 -6.42 -2.07 -24.07
C ARG A 239 -6.11 -3.16 -23.04
N TRP A 240 -6.64 -3.03 -21.83
CA TRP A 240 -6.35 -3.97 -20.76
C TRP A 240 -7.42 -5.07 -20.66
N PRO A 241 -7.10 -6.33 -21.00
CA PRO A 241 -8.12 -7.37 -21.13
C PRO A 241 -8.54 -8.01 -19.80
N ASN A 242 -7.81 -7.75 -18.72
CA ASN A 242 -7.99 -8.36 -17.41
C ASN A 242 -8.59 -7.38 -16.40
N LYS A 243 -8.40 -7.64 -15.10
CA LYS A 243 -8.94 -6.80 -14.02
C LYS A 243 -8.31 -5.41 -14.00
N LEU A 244 -9.13 -4.38 -14.02
CA LEU A 244 -8.71 -2.97 -13.91
C LEU A 244 -9.26 -2.36 -12.62
N VAL A 245 -8.36 -1.85 -11.81
CA VAL A 245 -8.63 -1.21 -10.51
C VAL A 245 -8.20 0.25 -10.59
N ILE A 246 -9.04 1.17 -10.14
CA ILE A 246 -8.71 2.60 -10.11
C ILE A 246 -8.39 3.01 -8.68
N LYS A 247 -7.14 3.47 -8.46
CA LYS A 247 -6.62 3.85 -7.14
C LYS A 247 -6.56 5.36 -6.96
N GLY A 248 -6.94 5.81 -5.75
CA GLY A 248 -6.93 7.22 -5.38
C GLY A 248 -8.31 7.87 -5.47
N VAL A 249 -9.36 7.07 -5.39
CA VAL A 249 -10.74 7.53 -5.54
C VAL A 249 -11.30 7.91 -4.17
N LEU A 250 -11.67 9.18 -4.02
CA LEU A 250 -12.28 9.75 -2.79
C LEU A 250 -13.60 10.50 -3.06
N ASN A 251 -14.07 10.49 -4.30
CA ASN A 251 -15.32 11.11 -4.71
C ASN A 251 -16.32 10.03 -5.10
N VAL A 252 -17.56 10.14 -4.61
CA VAL A 252 -18.62 9.15 -4.85
C VAL A 252 -19.09 9.18 -6.31
N ASP A 253 -19.24 10.37 -6.90
CA ASP A 253 -19.69 10.51 -8.28
C ASP A 253 -18.66 9.96 -9.26
N ASP A 254 -17.37 10.20 -9.00
CA ASP A 254 -16.29 9.60 -9.78
C ASP A 254 -16.33 8.06 -9.70
N ALA A 255 -16.56 7.50 -8.52
CA ALA A 255 -16.67 6.06 -8.33
C ALA A 255 -17.86 5.46 -9.11
N ILE A 256 -19.00 6.15 -9.14
CA ILE A 256 -20.19 5.76 -9.93
C ILE A 256 -19.87 5.80 -11.42
N ASN A 257 -19.25 6.87 -11.90
CA ASN A 257 -18.86 7.01 -13.30
C ASN A 257 -17.88 5.91 -13.74
N MET A 258 -16.88 5.62 -12.92
CA MET A 258 -15.90 4.52 -13.15
C MET A 258 -16.61 3.17 -13.24
N LYS A 259 -17.56 2.89 -12.34
CA LYS A 259 -18.38 1.67 -12.40
C LYS A 259 -19.11 1.56 -13.75
N GLY A 260 -19.69 2.65 -14.25
CA GLY A 260 -20.35 2.73 -15.56
C GLY A 260 -19.42 2.41 -16.75
N MET A 261 -18.11 2.57 -16.57
CA MET A 261 -17.09 2.26 -17.58
C MET A 261 -16.58 0.81 -17.53
N GLY A 262 -17.17 -0.06 -16.72
CA GLY A 262 -16.77 -1.47 -16.61
C GLY A 262 -15.47 -1.68 -15.85
N ILE A 263 -15.17 -0.82 -14.86
CA ILE A 263 -14.04 -0.97 -13.95
C ILE A 263 -14.33 -2.06 -12.93
N ASP A 264 -13.36 -2.96 -12.68
CA ASP A 264 -13.53 -4.13 -11.81
C ASP A 264 -13.40 -3.81 -10.33
N GLY A 265 -12.65 -2.76 -9.98
CA GLY A 265 -12.43 -2.40 -8.60
C GLY A 265 -12.14 -0.91 -8.38
N ILE A 266 -12.66 -0.37 -7.30
CA ILE A 266 -12.38 0.98 -6.81
C ILE A 266 -11.47 0.88 -5.60
N TYR A 267 -10.37 1.61 -5.59
CA TYR A 267 -9.39 1.61 -4.53
C TYR A 267 -9.42 2.96 -3.81
N VAL A 268 -10.13 3.00 -2.70
CA VAL A 268 -10.30 4.17 -1.84
C VAL A 268 -8.99 4.45 -1.12
N SER A 269 -8.38 5.59 -1.42
CA SER A 269 -7.01 5.89 -1.00
C SER A 269 -6.74 7.40 -1.06
N SER A 270 -6.03 7.93 -0.06
CA SER A 270 -5.39 9.27 -0.12
C SER A 270 -3.89 9.17 -0.40
N HIS A 271 -3.43 8.04 -1.00
CA HIS A 271 -2.00 7.77 -1.18
C HIS A 271 -1.20 7.81 0.14
N GLY A 272 -1.87 7.47 1.24
CA GLY A 272 -1.29 7.54 2.58
C GLY A 272 -0.95 8.97 3.04
N GLY A 273 -1.71 9.99 2.61
CA GLY A 273 -1.45 11.39 2.93
C GLY A 273 -0.25 12.00 2.18
N ARG A 274 0.16 11.40 1.06
CA ARG A 274 1.37 11.82 0.30
C ARG A 274 1.06 12.77 -0.85
N GLN A 275 -0.20 13.11 -1.12
CA GLN A 275 -0.63 13.93 -2.24
C GLN A 275 -1.25 15.26 -1.79
N LEU A 276 -2.49 15.27 -1.38
CA LEU A 276 -3.18 16.45 -0.85
C LEU A 276 -3.44 16.24 0.64
N ALA A 277 -2.85 17.07 1.51
CA ALA A 277 -3.00 16.93 2.96
C ALA A 277 -4.45 17.12 3.42
N SER A 278 -5.19 18.06 2.78
CA SER A 278 -6.59 18.36 3.04
C SER A 278 -7.59 17.53 2.23
N ALA A 279 -7.16 16.39 1.64
CA ALA A 279 -8.09 15.49 0.98
C ALA A 279 -9.09 14.87 1.97
N PRO A 280 -10.32 14.53 1.53
CA PRO A 280 -11.24 13.77 2.37
C PRO A 280 -10.58 12.50 2.92
N HIS A 281 -10.88 12.16 4.16
CA HIS A 281 -10.29 10.98 4.78
C HIS A 281 -10.86 9.69 4.17
N PRO A 282 -10.01 8.81 3.64
CA PRO A 282 -10.47 7.60 2.93
C PRO A 282 -11.42 6.74 3.75
N ILE A 283 -11.22 6.65 5.08
CA ILE A 283 -12.06 5.83 5.97
C ILE A 283 -13.49 6.38 6.09
N GLU A 284 -13.69 7.69 5.94
CA GLU A 284 -15.00 8.33 5.94
C GLU A 284 -15.69 8.24 4.57
N MET A 285 -14.91 8.17 3.49
CA MET A 285 -15.42 8.00 2.13
C MET A 285 -15.77 6.54 1.82
N LEU A 286 -15.12 5.59 2.48
CA LEU A 286 -15.31 4.17 2.25
C LEU A 286 -16.78 3.71 2.37
N PRO A 287 -17.52 3.99 3.44
CA PRO A 287 -18.92 3.58 3.55
C PRO A 287 -19.83 4.29 2.52
N LYS A 288 -19.57 5.55 2.19
CA LYS A 288 -20.33 6.31 1.20
C LYS A 288 -20.16 5.71 -0.22
N ILE A 289 -18.92 5.38 -0.58
CA ILE A 289 -18.62 4.74 -1.85
C ILE A 289 -19.21 3.31 -1.90
N ARG A 290 -19.15 2.56 -0.77
CA ARG A 290 -19.76 1.24 -0.67
C ARG A 290 -21.29 1.30 -0.87
N GLU A 291 -21.96 2.26 -0.23
CA GLU A 291 -23.39 2.47 -0.37
C GLU A 291 -23.76 2.75 -1.85
N ALA A 292 -23.04 3.66 -2.51
CA ALA A 292 -23.31 4.06 -3.89
C ALA A 292 -23.04 2.93 -4.91
N LEU A 293 -21.99 2.15 -4.70
CA LEU A 293 -21.59 1.09 -5.64
C LEU A 293 -22.30 -0.25 -5.37
N GLY A 294 -22.82 -0.47 -4.17
CA GLY A 294 -23.36 -1.76 -3.75
C GLY A 294 -22.27 -2.84 -3.71
N LYS A 295 -22.65 -4.12 -3.96
CA LYS A 295 -21.73 -5.28 -3.87
C LYS A 295 -21.16 -5.72 -5.23
N ASN A 296 -21.49 -5.04 -6.32
CA ASN A 296 -21.16 -5.48 -7.67
C ASN A 296 -19.73 -5.09 -8.12
N VAL A 297 -19.10 -4.14 -7.42
CA VAL A 297 -17.72 -3.70 -7.66
C VAL A 297 -16.91 -3.96 -6.40
N GLN A 298 -15.70 -4.50 -6.55
CA GLN A 298 -14.80 -4.69 -5.42
C GLN A 298 -14.28 -3.34 -4.93
N ILE A 299 -14.30 -3.13 -3.62
CA ILE A 299 -13.74 -1.94 -3.01
C ILE A 299 -12.51 -2.31 -2.21
N PHE A 300 -11.38 -1.75 -2.64
CA PHE A 300 -10.10 -1.82 -1.95
C PHE A 300 -9.88 -0.59 -1.10
N TYR A 301 -9.11 -0.74 -0.05
CA TYR A 301 -8.83 0.36 0.87
C TYR A 301 -7.37 0.37 1.29
N ASP A 302 -6.76 1.55 1.36
CA ASP A 302 -5.55 1.83 2.12
C ASP A 302 -5.63 3.21 2.79
N SER A 303 -4.55 3.62 3.38
CA SER A 303 -4.32 4.87 4.10
C SER A 303 -4.70 4.79 5.58
N GLY A 304 -3.71 5.06 6.42
CA GLY A 304 -3.86 5.15 7.86
C GLY A 304 -3.77 3.83 8.64
N LEU A 305 -3.90 2.66 8.00
CA LEU A 305 -3.85 1.35 8.66
C LEU A 305 -2.47 1.05 9.25
N ARG A 306 -2.42 0.60 10.52
CA ARG A 306 -1.20 0.23 11.25
C ARG A 306 -1.34 -1.04 12.08
N THR A 307 -2.55 -1.40 12.48
CA THR A 307 -2.86 -2.41 13.48
C THR A 307 -3.86 -3.43 12.93
N GLY A 308 -3.97 -4.59 13.57
CA GLY A 308 -4.98 -5.58 13.21
C GLY A 308 -6.43 -5.09 13.48
N GLU A 309 -6.63 -4.24 14.48
CA GLU A 309 -7.92 -3.59 14.71
C GLU A 309 -8.30 -2.65 13.56
N ASP A 310 -7.33 -1.92 13.00
CA ASP A 310 -7.60 -1.03 11.86
C ASP A 310 -8.09 -1.81 10.64
N LEU A 311 -7.54 -3.03 10.41
CA LEU A 311 -8.02 -3.90 9.35
C LEU A 311 -9.51 -4.24 9.56
N VAL A 312 -9.88 -4.66 10.79
CA VAL A 312 -11.26 -5.01 11.15
C VAL A 312 -12.20 -3.83 10.94
N LYS A 313 -11.79 -2.61 11.33
CA LYS A 313 -12.57 -1.37 11.11
C LYS A 313 -12.80 -1.08 9.63
N ALA A 314 -11.77 -1.23 8.80
CA ALA A 314 -11.90 -1.00 7.35
C ALA A 314 -12.85 -2.03 6.70
N TYR A 315 -12.79 -3.30 7.10
CA TYR A 315 -13.76 -4.32 6.65
C TYR A 315 -15.18 -3.99 7.12
N ALA A 316 -15.34 -3.56 8.36
CA ALA A 316 -16.64 -3.17 8.90
C ALA A 316 -17.26 -2.01 8.11
N LEU A 317 -16.45 -1.07 7.63
CA LEU A 317 -16.89 0.07 6.83
C LEU A 317 -17.05 -0.22 5.34
N GLY A 318 -16.87 -1.48 4.93
CA GLY A 318 -17.25 -1.93 3.59
C GLY A 318 -16.11 -2.19 2.61
N ALA A 319 -14.86 -2.27 3.05
CA ALA A 319 -13.78 -2.77 2.21
C ALA A 319 -14.00 -4.26 1.89
N ASP A 320 -13.78 -4.66 0.65
CA ASP A 320 -13.71 -6.07 0.27
C ASP A 320 -12.31 -6.63 0.48
N PHE A 321 -11.30 -5.79 0.40
CA PHE A 321 -9.92 -6.14 0.73
C PHE A 321 -9.12 -4.89 1.07
N VAL A 322 -8.15 -5.03 1.97
CA VAL A 322 -7.33 -3.92 2.43
C VAL A 322 -5.87 -4.09 2.06
N PHE A 323 -5.17 -2.97 1.90
CA PHE A 323 -3.75 -2.94 1.59
C PHE A 323 -3.02 -2.02 2.56
N MET A 324 -1.74 -2.28 2.73
CA MET A 324 -0.85 -1.43 3.51
C MET A 324 0.44 -1.18 2.72
N GLY A 325 1.01 0.01 2.83
CA GLY A 325 2.28 0.37 2.19
C GLY A 325 3.41 0.55 3.21
N ARG A 326 3.54 1.76 3.78
CA ARG A 326 4.61 2.11 4.74
C ARG A 326 4.95 1.03 5.76
N PRO A 327 3.98 0.38 6.42
CA PRO A 327 4.30 -0.60 7.45
C PRO A 327 5.15 -1.75 6.94
N TRP A 328 4.94 -2.22 5.72
CA TRP A 328 5.77 -3.28 5.13
C TRP A 328 7.21 -2.84 4.90
N SER A 329 7.39 -1.62 4.36
CA SER A 329 8.73 -1.06 4.16
C SER A 329 9.46 -0.81 5.47
N LEU A 330 8.77 -0.30 6.49
CA LEU A 330 9.34 -0.05 7.82
C LEU A 330 9.65 -1.36 8.54
N ALA A 331 8.82 -2.37 8.43
CA ALA A 331 9.07 -3.70 8.99
C ALA A 331 10.33 -4.34 8.35
N TYR A 332 10.47 -4.24 7.01
CA TYR A 332 11.69 -4.70 6.34
C TYR A 332 12.93 -3.92 6.79
N ALA A 333 12.83 -2.60 6.87
CA ALA A 333 13.93 -1.75 7.34
C ALA A 333 14.33 -2.07 8.80
N ALA A 334 13.34 -2.40 9.63
CA ALA A 334 13.58 -2.78 11.03
C ALA A 334 14.33 -4.09 11.17
N ASP A 335 14.01 -5.13 10.41
CA ASP A 335 14.70 -6.43 10.54
C ASP A 335 14.65 -7.32 9.29
N ASN A 336 14.72 -6.73 8.08
CA ASN A 336 14.70 -7.47 6.81
C ASN A 336 13.48 -8.41 6.72
N ARG A 337 13.65 -9.64 6.25
CA ARG A 337 12.55 -10.63 6.11
C ARG A 337 11.90 -10.98 7.46
N HIS A 338 12.67 -11.05 8.55
CA HIS A 338 12.14 -11.32 9.89
C HIS A 338 11.22 -10.19 10.37
N GLY A 339 11.53 -8.93 10.05
CA GLY A 339 10.65 -7.81 10.35
C GLY A 339 9.28 -7.95 9.69
N ILE A 340 9.24 -8.40 8.42
CA ILE A 340 7.97 -8.68 7.71
C ILE A 340 7.20 -9.81 8.40
N ASP A 341 7.86 -10.94 8.69
CA ASP A 341 7.22 -12.10 9.35
C ASP A 341 6.70 -11.75 10.75
N ASN A 342 7.46 -10.97 11.53
CA ASN A 342 7.01 -10.49 12.85
C ASN A 342 5.83 -9.53 12.75
N TYR A 343 5.89 -8.57 11.79
CA TYR A 343 4.81 -7.61 11.62
C TYR A 343 3.48 -8.26 11.22
N ILE A 344 3.49 -9.24 10.31
CA ILE A 344 2.27 -9.96 9.96
C ILE A 344 1.76 -10.81 11.13
N GLY A 345 2.65 -11.40 11.92
CA GLY A 345 2.28 -12.11 13.15
C GLY A 345 1.53 -11.21 14.14
N TYR A 346 2.03 -9.98 14.33
CA TYR A 346 1.37 -8.95 15.13
C TYR A 346 -0.01 -8.59 14.56
N LEU A 347 -0.10 -8.24 13.27
CA LEU A 347 -1.36 -7.87 12.61
C LEU A 347 -2.42 -8.98 12.73
N CYS A 348 -2.03 -10.22 12.44
CA CYS A 348 -2.93 -11.36 12.50
C CYS A 348 -3.43 -11.65 13.92
N LYS A 349 -2.54 -11.56 14.91
CA LYS A 349 -2.91 -11.74 16.32
C LYS A 349 -3.93 -10.71 16.77
N GLU A 350 -3.66 -9.44 16.46
CA GLU A 350 -4.52 -8.33 16.86
C GLU A 350 -5.87 -8.36 16.14
N ALA A 351 -5.88 -8.60 14.82
CA ALA A 351 -7.12 -8.77 14.06
C ALA A 351 -7.97 -9.94 14.58
N SER A 352 -7.34 -11.08 14.90
CA SER A 352 -8.04 -12.24 15.49
C SER A 352 -8.65 -11.92 16.86
N VAL A 353 -7.94 -11.15 17.70
CA VAL A 353 -8.47 -10.71 19.00
C VAL A 353 -9.65 -9.75 18.80
N ALA A 354 -9.50 -8.75 17.92
CA ALA A 354 -10.58 -7.82 17.62
C ALA A 354 -11.84 -8.53 17.10
N MET A 355 -11.67 -9.50 16.18
CA MET A 355 -12.79 -10.34 15.70
C MET A 355 -13.47 -11.09 16.83
N ALA A 356 -12.70 -11.67 17.76
CA ALA A 356 -13.27 -12.35 18.91
C ALA A 356 -14.13 -11.41 19.77
N MET A 357 -13.62 -10.21 20.03
CA MET A 357 -14.31 -9.21 20.87
C MET A 357 -15.62 -8.70 20.26
N ILE A 358 -15.75 -8.74 18.92
CA ILE A 358 -16.99 -8.37 18.22
C ILE A 358 -17.86 -9.60 17.85
N GLY A 359 -17.51 -10.80 18.33
CA GLY A 359 -18.28 -12.02 18.08
C GLY A 359 -18.24 -12.51 16.62
N ARG A 360 -17.13 -12.30 15.90
CA ARG A 360 -16.95 -12.72 14.52
C ARG A 360 -15.88 -13.81 14.39
N THR A 361 -16.18 -14.82 13.57
CA THR A 361 -15.25 -15.95 13.33
C THR A 361 -14.58 -15.90 11.96
N LYS A 362 -15.08 -15.08 11.02
CA LYS A 362 -14.54 -14.92 9.66
C LYS A 362 -14.56 -13.46 9.27
N ILE A 363 -13.55 -13.01 8.50
CA ILE A 363 -13.49 -11.65 7.95
C ILE A 363 -14.77 -11.30 7.17
N ALA A 364 -15.29 -12.22 6.36
CA ALA A 364 -16.49 -12.01 5.56
C ALA A 364 -17.79 -11.78 6.36
N GLN A 365 -17.76 -11.99 7.68
CA GLN A 365 -18.90 -11.73 8.57
C GLN A 365 -18.88 -10.31 9.16
N ILE A 366 -17.73 -9.63 9.06
CA ILE A 366 -17.58 -8.28 9.58
C ILE A 366 -18.42 -7.35 8.71
N CYS A 367 -19.20 -6.47 9.34
CA CYS A 367 -20.13 -5.57 8.67
C CYS A 367 -20.30 -4.26 9.43
N PHE A 368 -21.03 -3.33 8.84
CA PHE A 368 -21.25 -1.99 9.37
C PHE A 368 -21.84 -1.97 10.79
N ASP A 369 -22.66 -2.96 11.14
CA ASP A 369 -23.24 -3.10 12.48
C ASP A 369 -22.18 -3.42 13.57
N ASP A 370 -20.98 -3.78 13.20
CA ASP A 370 -19.87 -4.01 14.14
C ASP A 370 -19.15 -2.72 14.54
N ILE A 371 -19.48 -1.58 13.91
CA ILE A 371 -19.03 -0.25 14.33
C ILE A 371 -20.01 0.30 15.40
N PHE A 372 -19.45 0.80 16.49
CA PHE A 372 -20.19 1.52 17.50
C PHE A 372 -20.34 2.98 17.08
N TRP A 373 -21.55 3.38 16.75
CA TRP A 373 -21.92 4.77 16.45
C TRP A 373 -22.42 5.45 17.70
N ASN A 374 -21.78 6.54 18.09
CA ASN A 374 -22.33 7.36 19.15
C ASN A 374 -23.45 8.22 18.53
N SER A 375 -24.69 7.96 18.92
CA SER A 375 -25.88 8.66 18.39
C SER A 375 -25.95 10.15 18.74
N LYS A 376 -24.87 10.70 19.33
CA LYS A 376 -24.79 12.09 19.82
C LYS A 376 -23.72 12.95 19.10
N THR A 377 -23.18 12.50 17.96
CA THR A 377 -22.29 13.32 17.11
C THR A 377 -22.85 13.49 15.72
#